data_becfb035e0e5a33e4aa02f1c599b469e
#
_entry.id   becfb035e0e5a33e4aa02f1c599b469e
#
_cell.length_a   1.000
_cell.length_b   1.000
_cell.length_c   1.000
_cell.angle_alpha   90.00
_cell.angle_beta   90.00
_cell.angle_gamma   90.00
#
_symmetry.space_group_name_H-M   'P 1'
#
loop_
_entity.id
_entity.type
_entity.pdbx_description
1 polymer ?
#
loop_
_entity_poly.entity_id
_entity_poly.type
_entity_poly.pdbx_seq_one_letter_code
_entity_poly.pdbx_strand_id
1 'polypeptide(L)'
;MIINTGQRTDIPAFYAEWFANRLRAGFVCVRNPYDPKQVSRYRLDPSVVDVIGFCTKNPAPMFPYLDLLKDYGQYWFVTITPYGRDIEPNVPDKHRLLEDFKRLSDTVGVNSMGWRYDPIFLSDRYSTDYHLRAFEQIAAALDGYTKTAVISFIDLYPKVRRNFPEAREVTKEQRLALGREMVRIAGKHGMTLKPCAEGDELAAFGADCGGCMRIRDYEAAIGKRLNAPKRKGARAECACYLSCDVGAYNTCRHLCKYCYANAEPAKVLAQSRLHDPSSPFLIGNCQEGDRVHDVPQVSWIDGQTSLL
;
A
#
# COMPACT_ATOMS: atom_id res chain seq x y z
N MET A 1 17.88 -3.43 0.11
CA MET A 1 16.73 -3.59 -0.83
C MET A 1 15.43 -3.09 -0.19
N ILE A 2 14.31 -3.03 -0.94
CA ILE A 2 12.98 -2.64 -0.44
C ILE A 2 12.10 -3.88 -0.30
N ILE A 3 11.35 -3.99 0.81
CA ILE A 3 10.32 -5.01 1.04
C ILE A 3 8.95 -4.33 1.13
N ASN A 4 7.93 -4.89 0.49
CA ASN A 4 6.56 -4.40 0.52
C ASN A 4 5.64 -5.37 1.29
N THR A 5 4.61 -4.82 1.95
CA THR A 5 3.72 -5.58 2.83
C THR A 5 2.23 -5.43 2.50
N GLY A 6 1.87 -4.81 1.37
CA GLY A 6 0.47 -4.43 1.16
C GLY A 6 -0.05 -4.55 -0.26
N GLN A 7 0.62 -5.30 -1.14
CA GLN A 7 0.14 -5.47 -2.53
C GLN A 7 -0.88 -6.61 -2.65
N ARG A 8 -0.76 -7.66 -1.84
CA ARG A 8 -1.60 -8.87 -1.90
C ARG A 8 -2.49 -9.07 -0.68
N THR A 9 -2.21 -8.34 0.41
CA THR A 9 -2.99 -8.35 1.65
C THR A 9 -2.72 -7.07 2.45
N ASP A 10 -3.36 -6.91 3.61
CA ASP A 10 -3.08 -5.83 4.56
C ASP A 10 -2.39 -6.42 5.80
N ILE A 11 -1.04 -6.49 5.75
CA ILE A 11 -0.25 -7.05 6.85
C ILE A 11 -0.38 -6.22 8.13
N PRO A 12 -0.24 -4.88 8.11
CA PRO A 12 -0.42 -4.07 9.30
C PRO A 12 -1.76 -4.29 10.00
N ALA A 13 -2.85 -4.42 9.24
CA ALA A 13 -4.18 -4.54 9.80
C ALA A 13 -4.49 -5.91 10.43
N PHE A 14 -3.95 -7.00 9.87
CA PHE A 14 -4.40 -8.35 10.23
C PHE A 14 -3.30 -9.31 10.66
N TYR A 15 -2.05 -8.97 10.40
CA TYR A 15 -0.90 -9.86 10.55
C TYR A 15 0.28 -9.16 11.24
N ALA A 16 0.00 -8.12 12.04
CA ALA A 16 1.02 -7.33 12.71
C ALA A 16 1.90 -8.16 13.66
N GLU A 17 1.30 -9.05 14.46
CA GLU A 17 2.02 -9.97 15.34
C GLU A 17 2.92 -10.92 14.56
N TRP A 18 2.39 -11.52 13.49
CA TRP A 18 3.18 -12.37 12.60
C TRP A 18 4.38 -11.62 12.03
N PHE A 19 4.16 -10.41 11.51
CA PHE A 19 5.24 -9.62 10.93
C PHE A 19 6.30 -9.25 11.97
N ALA A 20 5.88 -8.89 13.18
CA ALA A 20 6.79 -8.67 14.31
C ALA A 20 7.62 -9.92 14.64
N ASN A 21 7.01 -11.11 14.62
CA ASN A 21 7.72 -12.36 14.82
C ASN A 21 8.69 -12.67 13.67
N ARG A 22 8.36 -12.30 12.43
CA ARG A 22 9.29 -12.42 11.29
C ARG A 22 10.48 -11.47 11.40
N LEU A 23 10.26 -10.23 11.84
CA LEU A 23 11.36 -9.28 12.13
C LEU A 23 12.31 -9.82 13.20
N ARG A 24 11.77 -10.36 14.31
CA ARG A 24 12.58 -10.99 15.37
C ARG A 24 13.34 -12.22 14.89
N ALA A 25 12.73 -13.03 14.03
CA ALA A 25 13.35 -14.22 13.46
C ALA A 25 14.37 -13.90 12.35
N GLY A 26 14.35 -12.67 11.81
CA GLY A 26 15.26 -12.21 10.78
C GLY A 26 14.99 -12.74 9.38
N PHE A 27 13.87 -13.41 9.12
CA PHE A 27 13.52 -13.90 7.78
C PHE A 27 12.01 -14.16 7.62
N VAL A 28 11.59 -14.22 6.35
CA VAL A 28 10.23 -14.57 5.92
C VAL A 28 10.27 -15.48 4.69
N CYS A 29 9.35 -16.44 4.62
CA CYS A 29 9.15 -17.31 3.46
C CYS A 29 7.90 -16.90 2.68
N VAL A 30 8.04 -16.75 1.37
CA VAL A 30 6.97 -16.30 0.47
C VAL A 30 6.76 -17.33 -0.64
N ARG A 31 5.54 -17.87 -0.73
CA ARG A 31 5.16 -18.76 -1.83
C ARG A 31 4.91 -17.97 -3.10
N ASN A 32 5.42 -18.47 -4.22
CA ASN A 32 5.09 -17.93 -5.53
C ASN A 32 3.59 -18.19 -5.82
N PRO A 33 2.78 -17.15 -6.11
CA PRO A 33 1.35 -17.33 -6.36
C PRO A 33 1.03 -18.11 -7.64
N TYR A 34 1.99 -18.29 -8.54
CA TYR A 34 1.86 -19.02 -9.82
C TYR A 34 2.47 -20.42 -9.77
N ASP A 35 3.40 -20.66 -8.86
CA ASP A 35 3.97 -21.99 -8.57
C ASP A 35 4.09 -22.16 -7.05
N PRO A 36 3.06 -22.71 -6.39
CA PRO A 36 3.01 -22.81 -4.92
C PRO A 36 4.14 -23.63 -4.29
N LYS A 37 4.83 -24.47 -5.06
CA LYS A 37 5.99 -25.23 -4.56
C LYS A 37 7.29 -24.41 -4.57
N GLN A 38 7.33 -23.31 -5.29
CA GLN A 38 8.46 -22.39 -5.28
C GLN A 38 8.33 -21.44 -4.11
N VAL A 39 9.30 -21.45 -3.19
CA VAL A 39 9.35 -20.62 -2.00
C VAL A 39 10.60 -19.76 -2.02
N SER A 40 10.41 -18.46 -1.90
CA SER A 40 11.49 -17.50 -1.73
C SER A 40 11.69 -17.20 -0.24
N ARG A 41 12.92 -17.37 0.29
CA ARG A 41 13.26 -16.95 1.65
C ARG A 41 13.99 -15.61 1.58
N TYR A 42 13.41 -14.61 2.21
CA TYR A 42 13.98 -13.26 2.31
C TYR A 42 14.50 -13.04 3.73
N ARG A 43 15.71 -12.49 3.86
CA ARG A 43 16.23 -11.95 5.12
C ARG A 43 15.46 -10.67 5.46
N LEU A 44 15.11 -10.53 6.73
CA LEU A 44 14.59 -9.31 7.33
C LEU A 44 15.65 -8.73 8.27
N ASP A 45 16.78 -8.33 7.71
CA ASP A 45 17.94 -7.83 8.43
C ASP A 45 18.21 -6.39 7.96
N PRO A 46 18.32 -5.40 8.87
CA PRO A 46 18.55 -4.00 8.51
C PRO A 46 19.82 -3.78 7.65
N SER A 47 20.78 -4.69 7.68
CA SER A 47 21.97 -4.60 6.82
C SER A 47 21.70 -4.84 5.33
N VAL A 48 20.55 -5.41 4.96
CA VAL A 48 20.16 -5.72 3.58
C VAL A 48 18.78 -5.19 3.19
N VAL A 49 17.93 -4.85 4.17
CA VAL A 49 16.60 -4.25 3.95
C VAL A 49 16.70 -2.78 4.31
N ASP A 50 16.76 -1.93 3.27
CA ASP A 50 16.92 -0.48 3.44
C ASP A 50 15.60 0.19 3.83
N VAL A 51 14.48 -0.28 3.22
CA VAL A 51 13.14 0.28 3.44
C VAL A 51 12.09 -0.82 3.46
N ILE A 52 11.15 -0.71 4.38
CA ILE A 52 9.90 -1.47 4.39
C ILE A 52 8.77 -0.53 3.95
N GLY A 53 8.12 -0.88 2.82
CA GLY A 53 6.96 -0.17 2.30
C GLY A 53 5.67 -0.81 2.78
N PHE A 54 4.87 -0.06 3.51
CA PHE A 54 3.57 -0.49 4.03
C PHE A 54 2.43 0.10 3.19
N CYS A 55 1.42 -0.72 2.90
CA CYS A 55 0.13 -0.25 2.39
C CYS A 55 -0.97 -0.85 3.25
N THR A 56 -1.77 -0.01 3.91
CA THR A 56 -2.76 -0.47 4.88
C THR A 56 -4.01 0.40 4.90
N LYS A 57 -5.13 -0.17 5.29
CA LYS A 57 -6.36 0.55 5.68
C LYS A 57 -6.54 0.63 7.20
N ASN A 58 -5.60 0.07 7.98
CA ASN A 58 -5.64 0.13 9.44
C ASN A 58 -4.23 -0.07 10.01
N PRO A 59 -3.47 1.01 10.29
CA PRO A 59 -2.13 0.91 10.84
C PRO A 59 -2.09 0.54 12.33
N ALA A 60 -3.19 0.74 13.08
CA ALA A 60 -3.21 0.65 14.54
C ALA A 60 -2.66 -0.66 15.12
N PRO A 61 -2.94 -1.88 14.54
CA PRO A 61 -2.37 -3.12 15.08
C PRO A 61 -0.84 -3.19 15.04
N MET A 62 -0.17 -2.36 14.19
CA MET A 62 1.31 -2.29 14.15
C MET A 62 1.89 -1.38 15.24
N PHE A 63 1.13 -0.49 15.86
CA PHE A 63 1.67 0.47 16.83
C PHE A 63 2.47 -0.17 17.98
N PRO A 64 2.06 -1.31 18.56
CA PRO A 64 2.84 -1.98 19.61
C PRO A 64 4.20 -2.50 19.14
N TYR A 65 4.42 -2.57 17.82
CA TYR A 65 5.61 -3.17 17.22
C TYR A 65 6.50 -2.16 16.48
N LEU A 66 6.20 -0.85 16.52
CA LEU A 66 6.97 0.17 15.80
C LEU A 66 8.43 0.22 16.23
N ASP A 67 8.74 -0.08 17.49
CA ASP A 67 10.12 -0.15 17.99
C ASP A 67 10.97 -1.19 17.25
N LEU A 68 10.39 -2.26 16.73
CA LEU A 68 11.09 -3.25 15.92
C LEU A 68 11.48 -2.72 14.53
N LEU A 69 10.92 -1.61 14.11
CA LEU A 69 11.12 -1.00 12.80
C LEU A 69 12.11 0.17 12.84
N LYS A 70 12.62 0.58 14.00
CA LYS A 70 13.47 1.77 14.16
C LYS A 70 14.77 1.73 13.35
N ASP A 71 15.31 0.52 13.12
CA ASP A 71 16.55 0.32 12.36
C ASP A 71 16.32 0.18 10.84
N TYR A 72 15.05 0.22 10.40
CA TYR A 72 14.66 0.18 9.00
C TYR A 72 14.15 1.53 8.53
N GLY A 73 14.42 1.87 7.28
CA GLY A 73 13.65 2.90 6.60
C GLY A 73 12.19 2.46 6.48
N GLN A 74 11.26 3.41 6.61
CA GLN A 74 9.83 3.12 6.56
C GLN A 74 9.16 4.07 5.58
N TYR A 75 8.20 3.53 4.80
CA TYR A 75 7.26 4.34 4.02
C TYR A 75 5.86 3.75 4.12
N TRP A 76 4.91 4.55 4.58
CA TRP A 76 3.55 4.12 4.89
C TRP A 76 2.54 4.75 3.95
N PHE A 77 1.89 3.95 3.13
CA PHE A 77 0.63 4.34 2.52
C PHE A 77 -0.54 3.90 3.40
N VAL A 78 -1.29 4.89 3.90
CA VAL A 78 -2.55 4.62 4.59
C VAL A 78 -3.70 4.99 3.68
N THR A 79 -4.55 4.01 3.36
CA THR A 79 -5.70 4.19 2.49
C THR A 79 -6.91 4.62 3.30
N ILE A 80 -7.36 5.84 3.09
CA ILE A 80 -8.59 6.40 3.67
C ILE A 80 -9.49 6.86 2.53
N THR A 81 -10.62 6.20 2.37
CA THR A 81 -11.64 6.40 1.34
C THR A 81 -12.96 6.79 1.99
N PRO A 82 -13.91 7.41 1.27
CA PRO A 82 -15.16 7.87 1.86
C PRO A 82 -16.23 6.78 1.99
N TYR A 83 -15.92 5.54 1.62
CA TYR A 83 -16.91 4.46 1.53
C TYR A 83 -17.35 3.95 2.89
N GLY A 84 -18.64 3.63 2.97
CA GLY A 84 -19.25 3.00 4.13
C GLY A 84 -19.07 1.47 4.14
N ARG A 85 -19.70 0.81 5.13
CA ARG A 85 -19.65 -0.64 5.29
C ARG A 85 -20.33 -1.41 4.15
N ASP A 86 -21.15 -0.75 3.36
CA ASP A 86 -21.75 -1.29 2.13
C ASP A 86 -20.71 -1.65 1.07
N ILE A 87 -19.55 -0.97 1.08
CA ILE A 87 -18.43 -1.17 0.16
C ILE A 87 -17.20 -1.73 0.88
N GLU A 88 -16.92 -1.26 2.09
CA GLU A 88 -15.77 -1.61 2.93
C GLU A 88 -16.22 -2.20 4.27
N PRO A 89 -16.76 -3.43 4.29
CA PRO A 89 -17.49 -3.96 5.46
C PRO A 89 -16.68 -4.01 6.75
N ASN A 90 -15.38 -4.25 6.66
CA ASN A 90 -14.51 -4.47 7.83
C ASN A 90 -13.40 -3.42 7.97
N VAL A 91 -13.50 -2.29 7.25
CA VAL A 91 -12.59 -1.16 7.45
C VAL A 91 -13.03 -0.39 8.70
N PRO A 92 -12.11 0.02 9.58
CA PRO A 92 -12.46 0.81 10.76
C PRO A 92 -13.14 2.15 10.43
N ASP A 93 -13.72 2.76 11.46
CA ASP A 93 -14.31 4.09 11.35
C ASP A 93 -13.29 5.12 10.82
N LYS A 94 -13.75 6.05 9.95
CA LYS A 94 -12.86 6.97 9.24
C LYS A 94 -12.24 8.02 10.18
N HIS A 95 -12.94 8.47 11.22
CA HIS A 95 -12.38 9.41 12.19
C HIS A 95 -11.23 8.75 12.96
N ARG A 96 -11.42 7.49 13.38
CA ARG A 96 -10.35 6.71 14.00
C ARG A 96 -9.15 6.54 13.07
N LEU A 97 -9.37 6.24 11.78
CA LEU A 97 -8.28 6.11 10.81
C LEU A 97 -7.51 7.42 10.61
N LEU A 98 -8.20 8.57 10.64
CA LEU A 98 -7.55 9.89 10.58
C LEU A 98 -6.66 10.12 11.80
N GLU A 99 -7.12 9.80 13.01
CA GLU A 99 -6.32 9.92 14.23
C GLU A 99 -5.13 8.94 14.23
N ASP A 100 -5.35 7.69 13.81
CA ASP A 100 -4.27 6.70 13.66
C ASP A 100 -3.24 7.13 12.61
N PHE A 101 -3.66 7.79 11.52
CA PHE A 101 -2.76 8.36 10.51
C PHE A 101 -1.87 9.46 11.11
N LYS A 102 -2.46 10.41 11.82
CA LYS A 102 -1.74 11.52 12.47
C LYS A 102 -0.72 10.97 13.46
N ARG A 103 -1.16 10.07 14.35
CA ARG A 103 -0.28 9.41 15.33
C ARG A 103 0.90 8.70 14.65
N LEU A 104 0.65 7.99 13.54
CA LEU A 104 1.71 7.33 12.80
C LEU A 104 2.67 8.35 12.18
N SER A 105 2.14 9.43 11.58
CA SER A 105 2.93 10.51 11.01
C SER A 105 3.85 11.19 12.04
N ASP A 106 3.33 11.44 13.25
CA ASP A 106 4.11 11.99 14.37
C ASP A 106 5.26 11.05 14.78
N THR A 107 5.08 9.73 14.58
CA THR A 107 6.09 8.72 14.95
C THR A 107 7.15 8.54 13.86
N VAL A 108 6.74 8.41 12.59
CA VAL A 108 7.65 8.04 11.49
C VAL A 108 8.11 9.23 10.64
N GLY A 109 7.47 10.38 10.82
CA GLY A 109 7.74 11.61 10.10
C GLY A 109 6.92 11.76 8.82
N VAL A 110 6.58 12.99 8.48
CA VAL A 110 5.71 13.36 7.35
C VAL A 110 6.22 12.88 5.98
N ASN A 111 7.53 12.77 5.81
CA ASN A 111 8.14 12.28 4.55
C ASN A 111 7.99 10.76 4.37
N SER A 112 7.70 10.03 5.44
CA SER A 112 7.44 8.58 5.44
C SER A 112 5.96 8.24 5.27
N MET A 113 5.10 9.25 5.03
CA MET A 113 3.65 9.09 4.95
C MET A 113 3.09 9.45 3.58
N GLY A 114 2.16 8.65 3.09
CA GLY A 114 1.33 8.94 1.94
C GLY A 114 -0.13 8.56 2.20
N TRP A 115 -1.04 9.43 1.87
CA TRP A 115 -2.46 9.14 1.89
C TRP A 115 -2.88 8.56 0.54
N ARG A 116 -3.64 7.46 0.55
CA ARG A 116 -4.28 6.88 -0.64
C ARG A 116 -5.80 7.05 -0.56
N TYR A 117 -6.35 7.73 -1.56
CA TYR A 117 -7.78 7.83 -1.83
C TYR A 117 -8.09 6.98 -3.06
N ASP A 118 -8.12 5.65 -2.88
CA ASP A 118 -7.97 4.67 -3.96
C ASP A 118 -8.71 3.37 -3.62
N PRO A 119 -9.56 2.85 -4.54
CA PRO A 119 -9.93 3.42 -5.83
C PRO A 119 -11.14 4.36 -5.75
N ILE A 120 -11.30 5.22 -6.77
CA ILE A 120 -12.49 6.05 -6.99
C ILE A 120 -13.43 5.32 -7.94
N PHE A 121 -14.70 5.21 -7.60
CA PHE A 121 -15.77 4.81 -8.49
C PHE A 121 -16.99 5.74 -8.31
N LEU A 122 -17.83 5.85 -9.33
CA LEU A 122 -19.00 6.70 -9.29
C LEU A 122 -20.29 5.86 -9.20
N SER A 123 -21.25 6.34 -8.44
CA SER A 123 -22.60 5.81 -8.32
C SER A 123 -23.55 6.94 -7.90
N ASP A 124 -24.83 6.65 -7.80
CA ASP A 124 -25.81 7.64 -7.32
C ASP A 124 -25.47 8.15 -5.90
N ARG A 125 -25.00 7.26 -5.04
CA ARG A 125 -24.57 7.60 -3.67
C ARG A 125 -23.19 8.26 -3.64
N TYR A 126 -22.25 7.76 -4.40
CA TYR A 126 -20.86 8.22 -4.44
C TYR A 126 -20.64 9.03 -5.72
N SER A 127 -21.30 10.19 -5.80
CA SER A 127 -21.23 11.11 -6.94
C SER A 127 -19.93 11.90 -6.98
N THR A 128 -19.67 12.60 -8.09
CA THR A 128 -18.54 13.53 -8.22
C THR A 128 -18.49 14.52 -7.07
N ASP A 129 -19.60 15.19 -6.77
CA ASP A 129 -19.69 16.18 -5.68
C ASP A 129 -19.44 15.54 -4.30
N TYR A 130 -19.92 14.31 -4.09
CA TYR A 130 -19.63 13.57 -2.88
C TYR A 130 -18.13 13.32 -2.73
N HIS A 131 -17.45 12.85 -3.79
CA HIS A 131 -16.03 12.62 -3.77
C HIS A 131 -15.22 13.89 -3.52
N LEU A 132 -15.57 15.01 -4.15
CA LEU A 132 -14.86 16.28 -3.96
C LEU A 132 -14.99 16.78 -2.52
N ARG A 133 -16.20 16.74 -1.93
CA ARG A 133 -16.39 17.12 -0.52
C ARG A 133 -15.63 16.20 0.44
N ALA A 134 -15.71 14.89 0.23
CA ALA A 134 -15.02 13.92 1.07
C ALA A 134 -13.49 14.04 0.96
N PHE A 135 -12.97 14.26 -0.25
CA PHE A 135 -11.55 14.45 -0.48
C PHE A 135 -11.03 15.73 0.21
N GLU A 136 -11.76 16.85 0.11
CA GLU A 136 -11.43 18.10 0.81
C GLU A 136 -11.43 17.91 2.33
N GLN A 137 -12.43 17.22 2.89
CA GLN A 137 -12.52 16.96 4.33
C GLN A 137 -11.34 16.12 4.84
N ILE A 138 -10.97 15.07 4.12
CA ILE A 138 -9.84 14.22 4.48
C ILE A 138 -8.52 14.98 4.30
N ALA A 139 -8.35 15.70 3.18
CA ALA A 139 -7.15 16.51 2.92
C ALA A 139 -6.94 17.57 4.01
N ALA A 140 -8.01 18.28 4.41
CA ALA A 140 -7.95 19.24 5.49
C ALA A 140 -7.59 18.60 6.85
N ALA A 141 -8.09 17.40 7.13
CA ALA A 141 -7.77 16.67 8.35
C ALA A 141 -6.32 16.16 8.39
N LEU A 142 -5.72 15.92 7.22
CA LEU A 142 -4.35 15.40 7.06
C LEU A 142 -3.33 16.49 6.69
N ASP A 143 -3.73 17.76 6.69
CA ASP A 143 -2.83 18.89 6.43
C ASP A 143 -1.68 18.90 7.47
N GLY A 144 -0.44 18.98 6.98
CA GLY A 144 0.77 18.88 7.80
C GLY A 144 1.21 17.46 8.19
N TYR A 145 0.38 16.41 7.98
CA TYR A 145 0.70 15.02 8.33
C TYR A 145 1.18 14.17 7.15
N THR A 146 1.05 14.65 5.92
CA THR A 146 1.59 14.03 4.70
C THR A 146 1.79 15.09 3.62
N LYS A 147 2.74 14.83 2.72
CA LYS A 147 2.99 15.64 1.51
C LYS A 147 2.44 14.99 0.24
N THR A 148 1.80 13.83 0.36
CA THR A 148 1.41 13.03 -0.78
C THR A 148 -0.03 12.55 -0.66
N ALA A 149 -0.85 12.83 -1.66
CA ALA A 149 -2.15 12.23 -1.88
C ALA A 149 -2.11 11.38 -3.17
N VAL A 150 -2.49 10.11 -3.09
CA VAL A 150 -2.55 9.20 -4.24
C VAL A 150 -3.99 8.91 -4.58
N ILE A 151 -4.35 9.02 -5.86
CA ILE A 151 -5.65 8.60 -6.38
C ILE A 151 -5.50 7.52 -7.44
N SER A 152 -6.49 6.66 -7.59
CA SER A 152 -6.73 5.88 -8.81
C SER A 152 -8.22 5.68 -9.02
N PHE A 153 -8.62 5.36 -10.23
CA PHE A 153 -9.99 5.00 -10.56
C PHE A 153 -10.15 3.47 -10.59
N ILE A 154 -11.36 3.00 -10.41
CA ILE A 154 -11.64 1.57 -10.31
C ILE A 154 -11.31 0.83 -11.61
N ASP A 155 -10.50 -0.21 -11.49
CA ASP A 155 -10.27 -1.17 -12.55
C ASP A 155 -11.29 -2.31 -12.46
N LEU A 156 -12.06 -2.53 -13.51
CA LEU A 156 -13.10 -3.56 -13.54
C LEU A 156 -12.53 -4.95 -13.92
N TYR A 157 -11.60 -5.45 -13.09
CA TYR A 157 -11.10 -6.83 -13.22
C TYR A 157 -12.25 -7.86 -13.12
N PRO A 158 -12.11 -9.08 -13.67
CA PRO A 158 -13.14 -10.12 -13.56
C PRO A 158 -13.63 -10.38 -12.13
N LYS A 159 -12.72 -10.31 -11.14
CA LYS A 159 -13.07 -10.44 -9.71
C LYS A 159 -13.92 -9.27 -9.22
N VAL A 160 -13.57 -8.04 -9.62
CA VAL A 160 -14.30 -6.83 -9.24
C VAL A 160 -15.70 -6.86 -9.84
N ARG A 161 -15.84 -7.16 -11.14
CA ARG A 161 -17.16 -7.31 -11.79
C ARG A 161 -18.06 -8.32 -11.10
N ARG A 162 -17.49 -9.42 -10.58
CA ARG A 162 -18.24 -10.44 -9.85
C ARG A 162 -18.63 -9.98 -8.44
N ASN A 163 -17.71 -9.37 -7.69
CA ASN A 163 -17.92 -9.00 -6.29
C ASN A 163 -18.60 -7.64 -6.13
N PHE A 164 -18.60 -6.83 -7.17
CA PHE A 164 -19.18 -5.48 -7.21
C PHE A 164 -19.86 -5.25 -8.58
N PRO A 165 -20.93 -5.99 -8.89
CA PRO A 165 -21.57 -5.96 -10.22
C PRO A 165 -22.19 -4.60 -10.57
N GLU A 166 -22.54 -3.78 -9.58
CA GLU A 166 -23.04 -2.42 -9.74
C GLU A 166 -21.94 -1.39 -10.07
N ALA A 167 -20.66 -1.75 -9.97
CA ALA A 167 -19.58 -0.84 -10.32
C ALA A 167 -19.54 -0.55 -11.82
N ARG A 168 -19.40 0.73 -12.16
CA ARG A 168 -19.28 1.21 -13.54
C ARG A 168 -17.91 1.80 -13.79
N GLU A 169 -17.50 1.78 -15.03
CA GLU A 169 -16.28 2.46 -15.47
C GLU A 169 -16.46 3.97 -15.30
N VAL A 170 -15.42 4.64 -14.80
CA VAL A 170 -15.35 6.09 -14.75
C VAL A 170 -14.79 6.57 -16.09
N THR A 171 -15.54 7.37 -16.85
CA THR A 171 -15.11 7.82 -18.18
C THR A 171 -13.88 8.73 -18.09
N LYS A 172 -13.16 8.87 -19.19
CA LYS A 172 -11.97 9.73 -19.26
C LYS A 172 -12.31 11.18 -18.86
N GLU A 173 -13.44 11.71 -19.33
CA GLU A 173 -13.89 13.06 -19.01
C GLU A 173 -14.17 13.23 -17.52
N GLN A 174 -14.81 12.23 -16.90
CA GLN A 174 -15.06 12.21 -15.45
C GLN A 174 -13.76 12.13 -14.65
N ARG A 175 -12.81 11.29 -15.07
CA ARG A 175 -11.49 11.16 -14.43
C ARG A 175 -10.72 12.48 -14.48
N LEU A 176 -10.71 13.16 -15.63
CA LEU A 176 -10.04 14.44 -15.79
C LEU A 176 -10.71 15.55 -14.96
N ALA A 177 -12.05 15.62 -14.97
CA ALA A 177 -12.78 16.62 -14.19
C ALA A 177 -12.55 16.44 -12.69
N LEU A 178 -12.69 15.22 -12.16
CA LEU A 178 -12.41 14.90 -10.77
C LEU A 178 -10.95 15.12 -10.40
N GLY A 179 -10.04 14.59 -11.22
CA GLY A 179 -8.61 14.66 -10.96
C GLY A 179 -8.10 16.10 -10.91
N ARG A 180 -8.54 16.95 -11.82
CA ARG A 180 -8.21 18.39 -11.82
C ARG A 180 -8.58 19.08 -10.51
N GLU A 181 -9.83 18.88 -10.05
CA GLU A 181 -10.27 19.49 -8.79
C GLU A 181 -9.55 18.89 -7.58
N MET A 182 -9.27 17.58 -7.58
CA MET A 182 -8.50 16.94 -6.52
C MET A 182 -7.04 17.41 -6.48
N VAL A 183 -6.41 17.73 -7.63
CA VAL A 183 -5.09 18.37 -7.68
C VAL A 183 -5.13 19.72 -6.97
N ARG A 184 -6.14 20.55 -7.28
CA ARG A 184 -6.31 21.86 -6.66
C ARG A 184 -6.52 21.76 -5.15
N ILE A 185 -7.36 20.80 -4.71
CA ILE A 185 -7.62 20.56 -3.28
C ILE A 185 -6.36 20.08 -2.57
N ALA A 186 -5.66 19.09 -3.13
CA ALA A 186 -4.42 18.57 -2.54
C ALA A 186 -3.38 19.69 -2.37
N GLY A 187 -3.19 20.53 -3.41
CA GLY A 187 -2.27 21.67 -3.36
C GLY A 187 -2.62 22.70 -2.29
N LYS A 188 -3.92 22.97 -2.06
CA LYS A 188 -4.39 23.86 -0.99
C LYS A 188 -3.98 23.37 0.41
N HIS A 189 -3.85 22.05 0.60
CA HIS A 189 -3.47 21.41 1.86
C HIS A 189 -2.01 20.90 1.86
N GLY A 190 -1.14 21.53 1.06
CA GLY A 190 0.30 21.22 1.05
C GLY A 190 0.68 19.86 0.51
N MET A 191 -0.23 19.18 -0.21
CA MET A 191 0.00 17.84 -0.75
C MET A 191 0.21 17.88 -2.27
N THR A 192 1.12 17.04 -2.77
CA THR A 192 1.22 16.72 -4.19
C THR A 192 0.32 15.54 -4.51
N LEU A 193 -0.60 15.70 -5.47
CA LEU A 193 -1.43 14.60 -5.95
C LEU A 193 -0.66 13.73 -6.94
N LYS A 194 -0.70 12.42 -6.75
CA LYS A 194 -0.07 11.40 -7.60
C LYS A 194 -1.12 10.43 -8.14
N PRO A 195 -1.44 10.47 -9.44
CA PRO A 195 -2.27 9.45 -10.09
C PRO A 195 -1.53 8.10 -10.11
N CYS A 196 -2.22 7.02 -9.76
CA CYS A 196 -1.63 5.67 -9.75
C CYS A 196 -2.11 4.86 -10.96
N ALA A 197 -1.28 4.74 -11.99
CA ALA A 197 -1.57 4.07 -13.26
C ALA A 197 -2.79 4.66 -14.00
N GLU A 198 -2.85 5.99 -14.08
CA GLU A 198 -3.95 6.76 -14.70
C GLU A 198 -3.45 7.62 -15.89
N GLY A 199 -2.26 7.33 -16.43
CA GLY A 199 -1.65 8.17 -17.47
C GLY A 199 -1.04 9.47 -16.94
N ASP A 200 -0.80 10.42 -17.82
CA ASP A 200 -0.10 11.67 -17.54
C ASP A 200 -0.94 12.94 -17.75
N GLU A 201 -2.21 12.79 -18.13
CA GLU A 201 -3.05 13.95 -18.49
C GLU A 201 -3.23 14.94 -17.33
N LEU A 202 -3.18 14.46 -16.08
CA LEU A 202 -3.30 15.31 -14.90
C LEU A 202 -2.02 16.14 -14.64
N ALA A 203 -0.90 15.85 -15.30
CA ALA A 203 0.32 16.65 -15.20
C ALA A 203 0.09 18.10 -15.63
N ALA A 204 -0.78 18.34 -16.62
CA ALA A 204 -1.15 19.67 -17.08
C ALA A 204 -1.81 20.55 -15.98
N PHE A 205 -2.33 19.92 -14.92
CA PHE A 205 -2.95 20.57 -13.77
C PHE A 205 -2.06 20.59 -12.53
N GLY A 206 -0.82 20.07 -12.62
CA GLY A 206 0.15 20.06 -11.53
C GLY A 206 0.23 18.75 -10.74
N ALA A 207 -0.39 17.65 -11.21
CA ALA A 207 -0.19 16.34 -10.63
C ALA A 207 1.23 15.79 -10.93
N ASP A 208 1.76 14.98 -10.02
CA ASP A 208 2.99 14.24 -10.22
C ASP A 208 2.68 12.84 -10.79
N CYS A 209 2.69 12.72 -12.11
CA CYS A 209 2.37 11.48 -12.82
C CYS A 209 3.55 10.49 -12.94
N GLY A 210 4.69 10.76 -12.31
CA GLY A 210 5.88 9.92 -12.38
C GLY A 210 5.83 8.64 -11.53
N GLY A 211 4.66 8.25 -11.01
CA GLY A 211 4.44 7.08 -10.16
C GLY A 211 4.23 7.42 -8.69
N CYS A 212 3.39 6.64 -8.01
CA CYS A 212 3.01 6.92 -6.63
C CYS A 212 4.02 6.41 -5.59
N MET A 213 4.93 5.49 -5.95
CA MET A 213 5.91 4.85 -5.06
C MET A 213 7.24 4.71 -5.80
N ARG A 214 8.07 5.73 -5.76
CA ARG A 214 9.35 5.79 -6.49
C ARG A 214 10.53 5.73 -5.54
N ILE A 215 11.72 5.43 -6.07
CA ILE A 215 12.96 5.44 -5.30
C ILE A 215 13.14 6.78 -4.58
N ARG A 216 12.92 7.91 -5.25
CA ARG A 216 13.04 9.24 -4.62
C ARG A 216 12.10 9.46 -3.42
N ASP A 217 10.93 8.79 -3.40
CA ASP A 217 9.99 8.90 -2.28
C ASP A 217 10.56 8.14 -1.06
N TYR A 218 11.17 6.98 -1.28
CA TYR A 218 11.90 6.24 -0.25
C TYR A 218 13.16 7.00 0.22
N GLU A 219 13.92 7.58 -0.70
CA GLU A 219 15.10 8.42 -0.38
C GLU A 219 14.71 9.61 0.49
N ALA A 220 13.60 10.28 0.16
CA ALA A 220 13.08 11.39 0.96
C ALA A 220 12.65 10.95 2.38
N ALA A 221 12.09 9.74 2.50
CA ALA A 221 11.69 9.17 3.79
C ALA A 221 12.89 8.84 4.69
N ILE A 222 13.97 8.30 4.11
CA ILE A 222 15.12 7.83 4.90
C ILE A 222 16.28 8.85 4.96
N GLY A 223 16.21 9.93 4.17
CA GLY A 223 17.29 10.93 4.07
C GLY A 223 18.59 10.40 3.46
N LYS A 224 18.53 9.32 2.66
CA LYS A 224 19.70 8.67 2.05
C LYS A 224 19.42 8.34 0.58
N ARG A 225 20.46 8.34 -0.26
CA ARG A 225 20.40 7.90 -1.66
C ARG A 225 20.34 6.38 -1.77
N LEU A 226 19.61 5.88 -2.77
CA LEU A 226 19.44 4.45 -3.05
C LEU A 226 19.89 4.11 -4.47
N ASN A 227 20.96 3.33 -4.62
CA ASN A 227 21.43 2.77 -5.89
C ASN A 227 20.58 1.54 -6.28
N ALA A 228 19.29 1.74 -6.43
CA ALA A 228 18.36 0.66 -6.74
C ALA A 228 18.50 0.18 -8.19
N PRO A 229 18.44 -1.13 -8.48
CA PRO A 229 18.47 -1.65 -9.84
C PRO A 229 17.23 -1.20 -10.62
N LYS A 230 17.39 -0.91 -11.92
CA LYS A 230 16.25 -0.54 -12.80
C LYS A 230 15.21 -1.65 -12.81
N ARG A 231 13.94 -1.30 -12.64
CA ARG A 231 12.80 -2.24 -12.71
C ARG A 231 11.69 -1.66 -13.58
N LYS A 232 10.92 -2.55 -14.20
CA LYS A 232 9.66 -2.18 -14.86
C LYS A 232 8.55 -2.13 -13.81
N GLY A 233 7.58 -1.23 -14.00
CA GLY A 233 6.36 -1.19 -13.18
C GLY A 233 5.55 -2.48 -13.29
N ALA A 234 4.64 -2.69 -12.35
CA ALA A 234 3.78 -3.89 -12.30
C ALA A 234 2.73 -3.92 -13.43
N ARG A 235 2.41 -2.78 -14.02
CA ARG A 235 1.46 -2.59 -15.15
C ARG A 235 2.08 -1.64 -16.17
N ALA A 236 1.55 -1.61 -17.40
CA ALA A 236 2.08 -0.79 -18.50
C ALA A 236 2.20 0.71 -18.11
N GLU A 237 1.21 1.25 -17.42
CA GLU A 237 1.16 2.66 -16.98
C GLU A 237 1.70 2.87 -15.55
N CYS A 238 2.24 1.82 -14.91
CA CYS A 238 2.75 1.90 -13.55
C CYS A 238 4.24 2.23 -13.55
N ALA A 239 4.61 3.41 -13.08
CA ALA A 239 5.99 3.84 -12.87
C ALA A 239 6.48 3.60 -11.42
N CYS A 240 5.73 2.86 -10.61
CA CYS A 240 6.09 2.59 -9.22
C CYS A 240 7.25 1.60 -9.11
N TYR A 241 8.13 1.84 -8.15
CA TYR A 241 9.19 0.89 -7.80
C TYR A 241 8.66 -0.11 -6.77
N LEU A 242 8.09 -1.21 -7.28
CA LEU A 242 7.62 -2.30 -6.46
C LEU A 242 8.69 -3.41 -6.42
N SER A 243 9.11 -3.77 -5.24
CA SER A 243 10.05 -4.86 -5.02
C SER A 243 9.32 -6.15 -4.59
N CYS A 244 9.86 -6.90 -3.66
CA CYS A 244 9.23 -8.10 -3.15
C CYS A 244 8.05 -7.74 -2.23
N ASP A 245 6.90 -8.39 -2.40
CA ASP A 245 5.76 -8.31 -1.50
C ASP A 245 5.66 -9.60 -0.69
N VAL A 246 5.60 -9.48 0.64
CA VAL A 246 5.55 -10.64 1.54
C VAL A 246 4.13 -11.09 1.89
N GLY A 247 3.12 -10.48 1.28
CA GLY A 247 1.71 -10.87 1.44
C GLY A 247 1.31 -12.11 0.62
N ALA A 248 0.06 -12.52 0.79
CA ALA A 248 -0.58 -13.58 0.02
C ALA A 248 -1.98 -13.17 -0.45
N TYR A 249 -2.39 -13.62 -1.63
CA TYR A 249 -3.74 -13.38 -2.14
C TYR A 249 -4.81 -14.10 -1.30
N ASN A 250 -6.02 -13.57 -1.29
CA ASN A 250 -7.17 -14.10 -0.54
C ASN A 250 -6.95 -14.18 0.98
N THR A 251 -6.27 -13.18 1.54
CA THR A 251 -5.99 -13.14 2.98
C THR A 251 -6.40 -11.83 3.65
N CYS A 252 -6.73 -10.79 2.87
CA CYS A 252 -7.16 -9.51 3.43
C CYS A 252 -8.61 -9.57 3.94
N ARG A 253 -8.80 -9.43 5.25
CA ARG A 253 -10.11 -9.53 5.92
C ARG A 253 -10.93 -8.24 5.86
N HIS A 254 -10.46 -7.16 5.23
CA HIS A 254 -11.30 -5.97 4.97
C HIS A 254 -12.49 -6.28 4.08
N LEU A 255 -12.36 -7.25 3.17
CA LEU A 255 -13.41 -7.71 2.25
C LEU A 255 -14.03 -6.60 1.38
N CYS A 256 -13.26 -5.58 1.04
CA CYS A 256 -13.70 -4.50 0.15
C CYS A 256 -14.23 -5.08 -1.17
N LYS A 257 -15.40 -4.63 -1.63
CA LYS A 257 -16.04 -5.16 -2.85
C LYS A 257 -15.19 -4.99 -4.10
N TYR A 258 -14.43 -3.90 -4.20
CA TYR A 258 -13.56 -3.57 -5.33
C TYR A 258 -12.18 -4.25 -5.28
N CYS A 259 -11.91 -5.13 -4.30
CA CYS A 259 -10.57 -5.65 -4.07
C CYS A 259 -10.11 -6.61 -5.17
N TYR A 260 -9.00 -6.29 -5.82
CA TYR A 260 -8.37 -7.17 -6.81
C TYR A 260 -7.64 -8.37 -6.18
N ALA A 261 -7.24 -8.27 -4.91
CA ALA A 261 -6.43 -9.30 -4.25
C ALA A 261 -7.25 -10.46 -3.68
N ASN A 262 -8.54 -10.23 -3.42
CA ASN A 262 -9.47 -11.26 -2.92
C ASN A 262 -10.34 -11.80 -4.05
N ALA A 263 -10.49 -13.11 -4.14
CA ALA A 263 -11.40 -13.74 -5.10
C ALA A 263 -12.83 -13.75 -4.58
N GLU A 264 -13.01 -14.14 -3.32
CA GLU A 264 -14.32 -14.26 -2.66
C GLU A 264 -14.14 -14.33 -1.12
N PRO A 265 -15.12 -13.91 -0.31
CA PRO A 265 -15.02 -13.91 1.14
C PRO A 265 -14.76 -15.30 1.74
N ALA A 266 -15.37 -16.37 1.21
CA ALA A 266 -15.19 -17.73 1.68
C ALA A 266 -13.72 -18.19 1.60
N LYS A 267 -13.01 -17.84 0.51
CA LYS A 267 -11.58 -18.15 0.38
C LYS A 267 -10.75 -17.38 1.41
N VAL A 268 -11.08 -16.13 1.67
CA VAL A 268 -10.38 -15.32 2.69
C VAL A 268 -10.54 -15.95 4.07
N LEU A 269 -11.75 -16.37 4.43
CA LEU A 269 -12.00 -17.04 5.72
C LEU A 269 -11.28 -18.38 5.83
N ALA A 270 -11.25 -19.19 4.76
CA ALA A 270 -10.52 -20.44 4.72
C ALA A 270 -9.00 -20.22 4.91
N GLN A 271 -8.41 -19.27 4.19
CA GLN A 271 -7.00 -18.94 4.34
C GLN A 271 -6.66 -18.39 5.75
N SER A 272 -7.54 -17.55 6.32
CA SER A 272 -7.33 -17.00 7.65
C SER A 272 -7.23 -18.08 8.76
N ARG A 273 -7.89 -19.23 8.57
CA ARG A 273 -7.82 -20.36 9.52
C ARG A 273 -6.47 -21.10 9.48
N LEU A 274 -5.72 -20.94 8.40
CA LEU A 274 -4.39 -21.53 8.21
C LEU A 274 -3.25 -20.61 8.66
N HIS A 275 -3.61 -19.42 9.17
CA HIS A 275 -2.62 -18.47 9.68
C HIS A 275 -2.12 -18.90 11.06
N ASP A 276 -0.79 -18.90 11.20
CA ASP A 276 -0.07 -19.12 12.45
C ASP A 276 0.96 -17.99 12.62
N PRO A 277 0.84 -17.15 13.67
CA PRO A 277 1.79 -16.06 13.91
C PRO A 277 3.24 -16.50 14.09
N SER A 278 3.50 -17.76 14.42
CA SER A 278 4.85 -18.31 14.57
C SER A 278 5.45 -18.83 13.25
N SER A 279 4.60 -19.15 12.26
CA SER A 279 5.04 -19.69 10.97
C SER A 279 5.96 -18.72 10.21
N PRO A 280 6.99 -19.21 9.48
CA PRO A 280 7.75 -18.38 8.53
C PRO A 280 6.92 -17.93 7.32
N PHE A 281 5.77 -18.54 7.07
CA PHE A 281 4.81 -18.18 6.02
C PHE A 281 3.66 -17.36 6.58
N LEU A 282 3.11 -16.46 5.78
CA LEU A 282 1.89 -15.74 6.16
C LEU A 282 0.72 -16.70 6.36
N ILE A 283 0.64 -17.72 5.49
CA ILE A 283 -0.42 -18.75 5.51
C ILE A 283 0.22 -20.13 5.41
N GLY A 284 -0.18 -21.01 6.32
CA GLY A 284 0.30 -22.38 6.39
C GLY A 284 1.76 -22.51 6.80
N ASN A 285 2.36 -23.63 6.47
CA ASN A 285 3.73 -23.98 6.82
C ASN A 285 4.48 -24.57 5.62
N CYS A 286 5.74 -24.93 5.81
CA CYS A 286 6.51 -25.67 4.83
C CYS A 286 5.82 -27.00 4.52
N GLN A 287 5.76 -27.38 3.26
CA GLN A 287 5.10 -28.58 2.78
C GLN A 287 6.11 -29.51 2.10
N GLU A 288 5.82 -30.78 2.06
CA GLU A 288 6.63 -31.73 1.31
C GLU A 288 6.70 -31.35 -0.19
N GLY A 289 7.90 -31.36 -0.75
CA GLY A 289 8.17 -30.95 -2.11
C GLY A 289 8.29 -29.43 -2.32
N ASP A 290 8.29 -28.62 -1.26
CA ASP A 290 8.63 -27.20 -1.36
C ASP A 290 10.09 -27.02 -1.76
N ARG A 291 10.31 -26.18 -2.79
CA ARG A 291 11.63 -25.76 -3.26
C ARG A 291 11.94 -24.39 -2.67
N VAL A 292 12.58 -24.39 -1.50
CA VAL A 292 12.99 -23.17 -0.82
C VAL A 292 14.31 -22.68 -1.36
N HIS A 293 14.39 -21.41 -1.80
CA HIS A 293 15.63 -20.77 -2.22
C HIS A 293 15.83 -19.46 -1.48
N ASP A 294 17.05 -19.19 -1.08
CA ASP A 294 17.46 -17.92 -0.50
C ASP A 294 17.58 -16.86 -1.60
N VAL A 295 16.89 -15.74 -1.42
CA VAL A 295 16.98 -14.63 -2.37
C VAL A 295 18.26 -13.83 -2.09
N PRO A 296 19.12 -13.62 -3.09
CA PRO A 296 20.27 -12.71 -2.92
C PRO A 296 19.78 -11.30 -2.59
N GLN A 297 20.30 -10.73 -1.50
CA GLN A 297 19.92 -9.42 -1.00
C GLN A 297 21.15 -8.60 -0.65
N VAL A 298 21.12 -7.34 -1.08
CA VAL A 298 22.14 -6.35 -0.74
C VAL A 298 21.46 -5.03 -0.39
N SER A 299 22.09 -4.24 0.48
CA SER A 299 21.68 -2.85 0.69
C SER A 299 21.91 -2.04 -0.58
N TRP A 300 21.00 -1.13 -0.87
CA TRP A 300 21.10 -0.17 -1.97
C TRP A 300 21.49 1.22 -1.49
N ILE A 301 21.65 1.41 -0.17
CA ILE A 301 22.11 2.68 0.39
C ILE A 301 23.47 3.02 -0.22
N ASP A 302 23.56 4.21 -0.81
CA ASP A 302 24.82 4.74 -1.31
C ASP A 302 25.75 5.03 -0.12
N GLY A 303 26.89 4.33 -0.09
CA GLY A 303 27.92 4.55 0.94
C GLY A 303 28.71 5.83 0.78
N GLN A 304 28.50 6.59 -0.30
CA GLN A 304 29.11 7.90 -0.47
C GLN A 304 28.45 8.91 0.47
N THR A 305 29.13 9.23 1.55
CA THR A 305 28.80 10.43 2.34
C THR A 305 28.98 11.65 1.46
N SER A 306 27.87 12.34 1.11
CA SER A 306 27.96 13.65 0.51
C SER A 306 28.70 14.58 1.47
N LEU A 307 29.81 15.15 1.03
CA LEU A 307 30.60 16.15 1.76
C LEU A 307 30.03 17.57 1.59
N LEU A 308 28.74 17.71 1.21
CA LEU A 308 28.04 19.00 1.06
C LEU A 308 26.71 18.96 1.80
#